data_fdd6be5179f656d8d6afefa054dd4c31
#
_entry.id   fdd6be5179f656d8d6afefa054dd4c31
#
_cell.length_a   1.000
_cell.length_b   1.000
_cell.length_c   1.000
_cell.angle_alpha   90.00
_cell.angle_beta   90.00
_cell.angle_gamma   90.00
#
_symmetry.space_group_name_H-M   'P 1'
#
loop_
_entity.id
_entity.type
_entity.pdbx_description
1 polymer ?
#
loop_
_entity_poly.entity_id
_entity_poly.type
_entity_poly.pdbx_seq_one_letter_code
_entity_poly.pdbx_strand_id
1 'polypeptide(L)'
;LETSDCRNLQDIRQYVIARLRRSAYTEEQLDAIADSIVEKSEGVFLYAEFICESIEAGEIDPYEPKEFPSGLYNVYEDYFQRRFPSLDQYNDEVAPLLKLIVAAREPLQLNDLIPYLSYLNKDWDEDFLARIMKQLGSLFRLDDKVIVPFHKSICDWLTRNDDSLYFISRKKGHRSMITWAKLYGHDYSLM
;
A
#
# COMPACT_ATOMS: atom_id res chain seq x y z
N LEU A 1 1.52 23.17 0.70
CA LEU A 1 1.85 23.13 -0.73
C LEU A 1 0.56 22.79 -1.44
N GLU A 2 0.08 23.69 -2.29
CA GLU A 2 -1.07 23.37 -3.14
C GLU A 2 -0.63 22.31 -4.16
N THR A 3 -1.29 21.17 -4.16
CA THR A 3 -0.98 20.04 -5.06
C THR A 3 -1.15 20.38 -6.55
N SER A 4 -1.87 21.45 -6.85
CA SER A 4 -2.14 21.95 -8.21
C SER A 4 -1.15 23.04 -8.70
N ASP A 5 0.00 23.25 -8.01
CA ASP A 5 1.03 24.18 -8.51
C ASP A 5 1.56 23.67 -9.86
N CYS A 6 1.57 24.55 -10.87
CA CYS A 6 2.04 24.22 -12.22
C CYS A 6 3.46 23.63 -12.24
N ARG A 7 4.33 24.01 -11.30
CA ARG A 7 5.69 23.45 -11.16
C ARG A 7 5.63 21.99 -10.74
N ASN A 8 4.77 21.65 -9.76
CA ASN A 8 4.61 20.28 -9.29
C ASN A 8 4.11 19.35 -10.40
N LEU A 9 3.13 19.79 -11.20
CA LEU A 9 2.65 19.03 -12.35
C LEU A 9 3.73 18.83 -13.43
N GLN A 10 4.56 19.86 -13.64
CA GLN A 10 5.68 19.77 -14.57
C GLN A 10 6.78 18.82 -14.06
N ASP A 11 7.06 18.84 -12.75
CA ASP A 11 8.01 17.91 -12.12
C ASP A 11 7.53 16.46 -12.22
N ILE A 12 6.23 16.21 -12.00
CA ILE A 12 5.61 14.89 -12.20
C ILE A 12 5.79 14.42 -13.65
N ARG A 13 5.48 15.29 -14.61
CA ARG A 13 5.65 14.97 -16.04
C ARG A 13 7.09 14.59 -16.39
N GLN A 14 8.04 15.39 -15.94
CA GLN A 14 9.47 15.14 -16.18
C GLN A 14 9.92 13.81 -15.55
N TYR A 15 9.48 13.52 -14.33
CA TYR A 15 9.75 12.25 -13.65
C TYR A 15 9.24 11.06 -14.46
N VAL A 16 7.98 11.08 -14.89
CA VAL A 16 7.37 10.01 -15.68
C VAL A 16 8.17 9.76 -16.96
N ILE A 17 8.45 10.81 -17.73
CA ILE A 17 9.21 10.70 -18.97
C ILE A 17 10.61 10.14 -18.70
N ALA A 18 11.32 10.65 -17.69
CA ALA A 18 12.66 10.20 -17.37
C ALA A 18 12.69 8.72 -16.94
N ARG A 19 11.68 8.27 -16.20
CA ARG A 19 11.57 6.91 -15.71
C ARG A 19 11.23 5.92 -16.83
N LEU A 20 10.23 6.24 -17.66
CA LEU A 20 9.73 5.35 -18.70
C LEU A 20 10.51 5.45 -20.03
N ARG A 21 11.40 6.42 -20.20
CA ARG A 21 12.21 6.59 -21.43
C ARG A 21 13.10 5.37 -21.77
N ARG A 22 13.42 4.55 -20.78
CA ARG A 22 14.21 3.32 -20.98
C ARG A 22 13.40 2.18 -21.62
N SER A 23 12.10 2.30 -21.66
CA SER A 23 11.18 1.36 -22.29
C SER A 23 11.07 1.68 -23.79
N ALA A 24 10.59 0.72 -24.59
CA ALA A 24 10.52 0.86 -26.06
C ALA A 24 9.33 1.69 -26.54
N TYR A 25 9.00 2.81 -25.87
CA TYR A 25 7.93 3.72 -26.25
C TYR A 25 8.41 4.76 -27.27
N THR A 26 7.55 5.15 -28.22
CA THR A 26 7.77 6.34 -29.03
C THR A 26 7.62 7.62 -28.19
N GLU A 27 8.17 8.75 -28.66
CA GLU A 27 8.00 10.04 -27.96
C GLU A 27 6.52 10.40 -27.82
N GLU A 28 5.69 10.15 -28.85
CA GLU A 28 4.25 10.41 -28.82
C GLU A 28 3.54 9.55 -27.75
N GLN A 29 3.89 8.27 -27.62
CA GLN A 29 3.37 7.39 -26.60
C GLN A 29 3.77 7.82 -25.20
N LEU A 30 5.04 8.21 -25.02
CA LEU A 30 5.56 8.73 -23.75
C LEU A 30 4.84 10.00 -23.32
N ASP A 31 4.59 10.90 -24.24
CA ASP A 31 3.85 12.12 -23.98
C ASP A 31 2.41 11.83 -23.57
N ALA A 32 1.71 10.94 -24.28
CA ALA A 32 0.34 10.54 -23.96
C ALA A 32 0.24 9.88 -22.56
N ILE A 33 1.18 9.00 -22.22
CA ILE A 33 1.27 8.36 -20.90
C ILE A 33 1.51 9.42 -19.82
N ALA A 34 2.50 10.31 -20.03
CA ALA A 34 2.87 11.32 -19.06
C ALA A 34 1.72 12.32 -18.82
N ASP A 35 1.04 12.76 -19.85
CA ASP A 35 -0.07 13.70 -19.74
C ASP A 35 -1.25 13.07 -18.98
N SER A 36 -1.57 11.81 -19.25
CA SER A 36 -2.62 11.09 -18.51
C SER A 36 -2.24 10.90 -17.03
N ILE A 37 -0.99 10.56 -16.73
CA ILE A 37 -0.51 10.42 -15.35
C ILE A 37 -0.60 11.76 -14.61
N VAL A 38 -0.17 12.87 -15.25
CA VAL A 38 -0.25 14.21 -14.66
C VAL A 38 -1.70 14.58 -14.35
N GLU A 39 -2.60 14.42 -15.31
CA GLU A 39 -4.02 14.72 -15.14
C GLU A 39 -4.63 13.96 -13.97
N LYS A 40 -4.42 12.64 -13.93
CA LYS A 40 -5.03 11.74 -12.95
C LYS A 40 -4.34 11.72 -11.59
N SER A 41 -3.13 12.26 -11.50
CA SER A 41 -2.38 12.36 -10.24
C SER A 41 -2.97 13.36 -9.25
N GLU A 42 -3.79 14.30 -9.74
CA GLU A 42 -4.28 15.43 -8.93
C GLU A 42 -3.13 16.17 -8.21
N GLY A 43 -1.95 16.18 -8.83
CA GLY A 43 -0.73 16.74 -8.27
C GLY A 43 -0.08 15.90 -7.16
N VAL A 44 -0.46 14.65 -6.99
CA VAL A 44 0.14 13.74 -6.02
C VAL A 44 1.29 12.97 -6.68
N PHE A 45 2.53 13.29 -6.34
CA PHE A 45 3.73 12.65 -6.91
C PHE A 45 3.76 11.13 -6.69
N LEU A 46 3.30 10.69 -5.53
CA LEU A 46 3.21 9.27 -5.18
C LEU A 46 2.31 8.48 -6.14
N TYR A 47 1.26 9.10 -6.68
CA TYR A 47 0.43 8.49 -7.73
C TYR A 47 1.27 8.14 -8.96
N ALA A 48 2.07 9.12 -9.44
CA ALA A 48 2.92 8.91 -10.61
C ALA A 48 3.95 7.81 -10.39
N GLU A 49 4.51 7.74 -9.19
CA GLU A 49 5.46 6.69 -8.81
C GLU A 49 4.81 5.30 -8.91
N PHE A 50 3.62 5.11 -8.35
CA PHE A 50 2.90 3.83 -8.39
C PHE A 50 2.45 3.44 -9.80
N ILE A 51 1.95 4.38 -10.59
CA ILE A 51 1.55 4.06 -11.97
C ILE A 51 2.75 3.65 -12.80
N CYS A 52 3.88 4.37 -12.70
CA CYS A 52 5.10 3.97 -13.39
C CYS A 52 5.60 2.58 -12.94
N GLU A 53 5.56 2.28 -11.65
CA GLU A 53 5.93 0.96 -11.11
C GLU A 53 5.02 -0.15 -11.65
N SER A 54 3.71 0.09 -11.69
CA SER A 54 2.74 -0.87 -12.21
C SER A 54 2.88 -1.08 -13.73
N ILE A 55 3.25 -0.05 -14.49
CA ILE A 55 3.60 -0.17 -15.91
C ILE A 55 4.86 -1.01 -16.09
N GLU A 56 5.92 -0.74 -15.34
CA GLU A 56 7.18 -1.48 -15.39
C GLU A 56 7.01 -2.96 -14.99
N ALA A 57 6.07 -3.24 -14.06
CA ALA A 57 5.72 -4.60 -13.65
C ALA A 57 4.77 -5.32 -14.64
N GLY A 58 4.25 -4.62 -15.66
CA GLY A 58 3.27 -5.16 -16.61
C GLY A 58 1.88 -5.36 -16.01
N GLU A 59 1.56 -4.67 -14.91
CA GLU A 59 0.27 -4.75 -14.23
C GLU A 59 -0.77 -3.77 -14.81
N ILE A 60 -0.31 -2.70 -15.47
CA ILE A 60 -1.12 -1.69 -16.15
C ILE A 60 -0.65 -1.59 -17.60
N ASP A 61 -1.62 -1.58 -18.53
CA ASP A 61 -1.34 -1.40 -19.95
C ASP A 61 -1.01 0.08 -20.26
N PRO A 62 0.23 0.39 -20.65
CA PRO A 62 0.63 1.76 -20.98
C PRO A 62 -0.03 2.30 -22.26
N TYR A 63 -0.57 1.44 -23.11
CA TYR A 63 -1.22 1.85 -24.38
C TYR A 63 -2.67 2.29 -24.20
N GLU A 64 -3.25 2.08 -23.00
CA GLU A 64 -4.60 2.51 -22.64
C GLU A 64 -4.60 3.51 -21.47
N PRO A 65 -3.89 4.67 -21.62
CA PRO A 65 -3.70 5.60 -20.49
C PRO A 65 -5.00 6.23 -19.98
N LYS A 66 -6.09 6.16 -20.76
CA LYS A 66 -7.42 6.59 -20.32
C LYS A 66 -8.01 5.72 -19.23
N GLU A 67 -7.60 4.47 -19.15
CA GLU A 67 -8.05 3.50 -18.15
C GLU A 67 -7.27 3.56 -16.83
N PHE A 68 -6.22 4.38 -16.74
CA PHE A 68 -5.50 4.55 -15.48
C PHE A 68 -6.45 5.03 -14.37
N PRO A 69 -6.33 4.50 -13.13
CA PRO A 69 -7.16 4.92 -12.01
C PRO A 69 -6.95 6.42 -11.73
N SER A 70 -8.03 7.13 -11.35
CA SER A 70 -7.95 8.55 -11.02
C SER A 70 -7.70 8.74 -9.53
N GLY A 71 -6.62 9.44 -9.17
CA GLY A 71 -6.25 9.72 -7.80
C GLY A 71 -5.65 8.52 -7.05
N LEU A 72 -4.89 8.83 -6.02
CA LEU A 72 -4.08 7.83 -5.28
C LEU A 72 -4.92 6.72 -4.63
N TYR A 73 -6.12 7.04 -4.16
CA TYR A 73 -6.95 6.07 -3.47
C TYR A 73 -7.53 5.00 -4.40
N ASN A 74 -7.84 5.36 -5.65
CA ASN A 74 -8.25 4.39 -6.65
C ASN A 74 -7.08 3.49 -7.09
N VAL A 75 -5.84 4.01 -7.07
CA VAL A 75 -4.63 3.17 -7.27
C VAL A 75 -4.54 2.10 -6.18
N TYR A 76 -4.77 2.46 -4.91
CA TYR A 76 -4.77 1.47 -3.82
C TYR A 76 -5.89 0.45 -3.97
N GLU A 77 -7.10 0.91 -4.33
CA GLU A 77 -8.24 0.01 -4.55
C GLU A 77 -7.94 -1.01 -5.64
N ASP A 78 -7.47 -0.55 -6.82
CA ASP A 78 -7.09 -1.43 -7.94
C ASP A 78 -5.95 -2.38 -7.57
N TYR A 79 -4.94 -1.90 -6.84
CA TYR A 79 -3.83 -2.71 -6.37
C TYR A 79 -4.31 -3.85 -5.47
N PHE A 80 -5.18 -3.55 -4.51
CA PHE A 80 -5.73 -4.54 -3.60
C PHE A 80 -6.68 -5.52 -4.31
N GLN A 81 -7.52 -5.04 -5.23
CA GLN A 81 -8.41 -5.91 -6.02
C GLN A 81 -7.64 -6.94 -6.84
N ARG A 82 -6.55 -6.54 -7.47
CA ARG A 82 -5.69 -7.46 -8.24
C ARG A 82 -4.98 -8.48 -7.35
N ARG A 83 -4.52 -8.08 -6.17
CA ARG A 83 -3.71 -8.92 -5.29
C ARG A 83 -4.53 -9.78 -4.35
N PHE A 84 -5.69 -9.31 -3.96
CA PHE A 84 -6.59 -9.94 -2.99
C PHE A 84 -8.02 -10.06 -3.55
N PRO A 85 -8.22 -10.82 -4.64
CA PRO A 85 -9.54 -10.96 -5.28
C PRO A 85 -10.55 -11.71 -4.40
N SER A 86 -10.07 -12.55 -3.47
CA SER A 86 -10.88 -13.23 -2.46
C SER A 86 -10.90 -12.42 -1.17
N LEU A 87 -12.06 -11.85 -0.85
CA LEU A 87 -12.24 -11.09 0.39
C LEU A 87 -12.17 -11.97 1.64
N ASP A 88 -12.58 -13.23 1.55
CA ASP A 88 -12.47 -14.18 2.66
C ASP A 88 -10.99 -14.41 2.97
N GLN A 89 -10.19 -14.72 1.95
CA GLN A 89 -8.75 -14.88 2.12
C GLN A 89 -8.08 -13.60 2.64
N TYR A 90 -8.46 -12.43 2.12
CA TYR A 90 -7.95 -11.15 2.63
C TYR A 90 -8.26 -10.97 4.12
N ASN A 91 -9.51 -11.22 4.51
CA ASN A 91 -9.95 -11.06 5.90
C ASN A 91 -9.27 -12.03 6.87
N ASP A 92 -9.00 -13.25 6.44
CA ASP A 92 -8.42 -14.30 7.26
C ASP A 92 -6.89 -14.24 7.31
N GLU A 93 -6.24 -13.90 6.19
CA GLU A 93 -4.79 -13.97 6.06
C GLU A 93 -4.11 -12.60 6.16
N VAL A 94 -4.67 -11.53 5.59
CA VAL A 94 -3.99 -10.24 5.43
C VAL A 94 -4.46 -9.21 6.45
N ALA A 95 -5.77 -9.08 6.62
CA ALA A 95 -6.36 -8.08 7.50
C ALA A 95 -5.91 -8.19 8.98
N PRO A 96 -5.62 -9.37 9.55
CA PRO A 96 -5.06 -9.45 10.91
C PRO A 96 -3.74 -8.69 11.07
N LEU A 97 -2.82 -8.85 10.12
CA LEU A 97 -1.55 -8.11 10.09
C LEU A 97 -1.79 -6.61 9.93
N LEU A 98 -2.59 -6.21 8.94
CA LEU A 98 -2.88 -4.80 8.68
C LEU A 98 -3.58 -4.11 9.87
N LYS A 99 -4.45 -4.80 10.62
CA LYS A 99 -5.07 -4.29 11.84
C LYS A 99 -4.03 -3.88 12.89
N LEU A 100 -2.98 -4.66 13.04
CA LEU A 100 -1.89 -4.35 13.97
C LEU A 100 -1.09 -3.15 13.47
N ILE A 101 -0.68 -3.17 12.20
CA ILE A 101 0.14 -2.10 11.60
C ILE A 101 -0.58 -0.73 11.71
N VAL A 102 -1.87 -0.65 11.35
CA VAL A 102 -2.59 0.62 11.40
C VAL A 102 -2.94 1.10 12.81
N ALA A 103 -2.94 0.19 13.79
CA ALA A 103 -3.22 0.51 15.19
C ALA A 103 -1.96 0.89 15.96
N ALA A 104 -0.80 0.40 15.56
CA ALA A 104 0.46 0.67 16.23
C ALA A 104 0.86 2.14 16.09
N ARG A 105 1.41 2.73 17.17
CA ARG A 105 1.98 4.08 17.18
C ARG A 105 3.40 4.09 16.61
N GLU A 106 4.10 2.98 16.77
CA GLU A 106 5.45 2.76 16.29
C GLU A 106 5.47 1.47 15.45
N PRO A 107 6.41 1.34 14.50
CA PRO A 107 6.54 0.14 13.70
C PRO A 107 6.76 -1.10 14.56
N LEU A 108 6.05 -2.19 14.25
CA LEU A 108 6.07 -3.41 15.04
C LEU A 108 7.22 -4.33 14.60
N GLN A 109 7.93 -4.88 15.59
CA GLN A 109 8.98 -5.85 15.37
C GLN A 109 8.39 -7.23 14.97
N LEU A 110 9.05 -7.94 14.06
CA LEU A 110 8.63 -9.29 13.67
C LEU A 110 8.59 -10.25 14.85
N ASN A 111 9.55 -10.13 15.76
CA ASN A 111 9.62 -10.98 16.95
C ASN A 111 8.39 -10.88 17.85
N ASP A 112 7.68 -9.75 17.76
CA ASP A 112 6.45 -9.51 18.52
C ASP A 112 5.20 -9.88 17.70
N LEU A 113 5.25 -9.65 16.39
CA LEU A 113 4.14 -9.89 15.47
C LEU A 113 3.82 -11.36 15.27
N ILE A 114 4.84 -12.18 14.98
CA ILE A 114 4.66 -13.59 14.64
C ILE A 114 4.01 -14.37 15.79
N PRO A 115 4.49 -14.28 17.06
CA PRO A 115 3.84 -14.98 18.17
C PRO A 115 2.38 -14.58 18.36
N TYR A 116 2.06 -13.29 18.16
CA TYR A 116 0.69 -12.84 18.27
C TYR A 116 -0.21 -13.35 17.13
N LEU A 117 0.26 -13.26 15.89
CA LEU A 117 -0.48 -13.76 14.73
C LEU A 117 -0.66 -15.27 14.79
N SER A 118 0.36 -16.02 15.23
CA SER A 118 0.29 -17.47 15.46
C SER A 118 -0.72 -17.85 16.58
N TYR A 119 -0.92 -16.97 17.56
CA TYR A 119 -1.98 -17.16 18.56
C TYR A 119 -3.38 -17.02 17.94
N LEU A 120 -3.56 -16.11 16.99
CA LEU A 120 -4.83 -15.92 16.29
C LEU A 120 -5.11 -17.06 15.29
N ASN A 121 -4.10 -17.46 14.55
CA ASN A 121 -4.14 -18.56 13.60
C ASN A 121 -2.76 -19.25 13.57
N LYS A 122 -2.72 -20.56 13.83
CA LYS A 122 -1.50 -21.37 13.94
C LYS A 122 -0.67 -21.44 12.66
N ASP A 123 -1.24 -21.07 11.52
CA ASP A 123 -0.56 -21.07 10.23
C ASP A 123 0.42 -19.90 10.07
N TRP A 124 0.41 -18.92 11.01
CA TRP A 124 1.32 -17.80 10.99
C TRP A 124 2.71 -18.18 11.50
N ASP A 125 3.64 -18.25 10.58
CA ASP A 125 5.09 -18.40 10.79
C ASP A 125 5.85 -17.40 9.91
N GLU A 126 7.18 -17.49 9.86
CA GLU A 126 8.03 -16.60 9.07
C GLU A 126 7.78 -16.78 7.56
N ASP A 127 7.54 -17.98 7.08
CA ASP A 127 7.29 -18.28 5.67
C ASP A 127 5.93 -17.72 5.21
N PHE A 128 4.92 -17.89 6.06
CA PHE A 128 3.60 -17.33 5.81
C PHE A 128 3.66 -15.80 5.76
N LEU A 129 4.35 -15.17 6.71
CA LEU A 129 4.54 -13.72 6.72
C LEU A 129 5.29 -13.26 5.47
N ALA A 130 6.35 -13.94 5.06
CA ALA A 130 7.10 -13.61 3.84
C ALA A 130 6.18 -13.66 2.59
N ARG A 131 5.27 -14.65 2.52
CA ARG A 131 4.27 -14.75 1.45
C ARG A 131 3.32 -13.56 1.44
N ILE A 132 2.79 -13.16 2.61
CA ILE A 132 1.92 -11.98 2.73
C ILE A 132 2.65 -10.70 2.37
N MET A 133 3.89 -10.53 2.85
CA MET A 133 4.71 -9.35 2.51
C MET A 133 4.98 -9.26 1.00
N LYS A 134 5.21 -10.40 0.33
CA LYS A 134 5.33 -10.44 -1.12
C LYS A 134 4.04 -10.00 -1.84
N GLN A 135 2.87 -10.36 -1.32
CA GLN A 135 1.58 -9.93 -1.87
C GLN A 135 1.32 -8.43 -1.62
N LEU A 136 1.70 -7.92 -0.45
CA LEU A 136 1.60 -6.49 -0.12
C LEU A 136 2.60 -5.63 -0.93
N GLY A 137 3.65 -6.24 -1.46
CA GLY A 137 4.61 -5.63 -2.39
C GLY A 137 5.23 -4.34 -1.86
N SER A 138 5.35 -3.33 -2.74
CA SER A 138 5.97 -2.05 -2.40
C SER A 138 5.18 -1.20 -1.40
N LEU A 139 3.89 -1.49 -1.17
CA LEU A 139 3.07 -0.74 -0.22
C LEU A 139 3.50 -0.92 1.24
N PHE A 140 4.11 -2.04 1.56
CA PHE A 140 4.66 -2.32 2.90
C PHE A 140 6.05 -2.93 2.75
N ARG A 141 7.01 -2.40 3.49
CA ARG A 141 8.41 -2.86 3.45
C ARG A 141 8.80 -3.49 4.76
N LEU A 142 9.67 -4.48 4.66
CA LEU A 142 10.37 -5.04 5.81
C LEU A 142 11.75 -4.40 5.88
N ASP A 143 11.98 -3.57 6.91
CA ASP A 143 13.22 -2.86 7.17
C ASP A 143 13.71 -3.20 8.58
N ASP A 144 14.91 -3.75 8.70
CA ASP A 144 15.53 -4.17 9.97
C ASP A 144 14.59 -4.99 10.89
N LYS A 145 13.82 -5.94 10.32
CA LYS A 145 12.82 -6.76 11.02
C LYS A 145 11.59 -5.97 11.51
N VAL A 146 11.36 -4.80 10.96
CA VAL A 146 10.19 -3.96 11.25
C VAL A 146 9.36 -3.80 9.99
N ILE A 147 8.05 -3.98 10.09
CA ILE A 147 7.15 -3.72 8.98
C ILE A 147 6.72 -2.25 8.99
N VAL A 148 7.02 -1.55 7.91
CA VAL A 148 6.66 -0.15 7.74
C VAL A 148 5.83 0.06 6.48
N PRO A 149 4.76 0.88 6.52
CA PRO A 149 4.08 1.30 5.31
C PRO A 149 5.02 2.20 4.48
N PHE A 150 5.00 2.05 3.17
CA PHE A 150 5.79 2.90 2.27
C PHE A 150 5.45 4.39 2.45
N HIS A 151 4.16 4.69 2.64
CA HIS A 151 3.67 6.05 2.92
C HIS A 151 2.43 5.99 3.82
N LYS A 152 2.24 7.01 4.66
CA LYS A 152 1.11 7.07 5.60
C LYS A 152 -0.26 7.00 4.91
N SER A 153 -0.38 7.49 3.67
CA SER A 153 -1.64 7.53 2.93
C SER A 153 -2.26 6.15 2.71
N ILE A 154 -1.47 5.07 2.68
CA ILE A 154 -2.03 3.71 2.63
C ILE A 154 -2.77 3.36 3.92
N CYS A 155 -2.22 3.76 5.09
CA CYS A 155 -2.89 3.57 6.37
C CYS A 155 -4.15 4.45 6.49
N ASP A 156 -4.10 5.67 5.95
CA ASP A 156 -5.25 6.57 5.90
C ASP A 156 -6.35 5.99 5.00
N TRP A 157 -5.99 5.46 3.83
CA TRP A 157 -6.92 4.78 2.92
C TRP A 157 -7.53 3.53 3.55
N LEU A 158 -6.73 2.65 4.15
CA LEU A 158 -7.21 1.43 4.80
C LEU A 158 -8.17 1.70 5.97
N THR A 159 -8.05 2.86 6.63
CA THR A 159 -8.83 3.17 7.84
C THR A 159 -9.94 4.19 7.63
N ARG A 160 -10.10 4.74 6.40
CA ARG A 160 -11.23 5.64 6.12
C ARG A 160 -12.53 4.83 6.15
N ASN A 161 -13.54 5.44 6.78
CA ASN A 161 -14.85 4.82 6.94
C ASN A 161 -15.69 5.08 5.69
N ASP A 162 -15.27 4.50 4.58
CA ASP A 162 -16.03 4.45 3.34
C ASP A 162 -16.42 3.00 3.04
N ASP A 163 -17.13 2.78 1.94
CA ASP A 163 -17.63 1.47 1.53
C ASP A 163 -16.52 0.56 0.92
N SER A 164 -15.23 0.84 1.20
CA SER A 164 -14.13 0.02 0.71
C SER A 164 -14.19 -1.39 1.26
N LEU A 165 -14.07 -2.37 0.36
CA LEU A 165 -14.04 -3.80 0.69
C LEU A 165 -12.83 -4.18 1.55
N TYR A 166 -11.79 -3.34 1.52
CA TYR A 166 -10.51 -3.56 2.21
C TYR A 166 -10.36 -2.76 3.51
N PHE A 167 -11.47 -2.20 4.01
CA PHE A 167 -11.47 -1.38 5.23
C PHE A 167 -10.90 -2.11 6.43
N ILE A 168 -9.99 -1.45 7.15
CA ILE A 168 -9.36 -1.92 8.39
C ILE A 168 -9.77 -1.05 9.57
N SER A 169 -10.43 -1.64 10.55
CA SER A 169 -10.83 -0.95 11.77
C SER A 169 -9.64 -0.77 12.73
N ARG A 170 -9.13 0.46 12.84
CA ARG A 170 -8.10 0.83 13.83
C ARG A 170 -8.52 0.46 15.26
N LYS A 171 -9.80 0.65 15.61
CA LYS A 171 -10.36 0.28 16.92
C LYS A 171 -10.27 -1.23 17.20
N LYS A 172 -10.53 -2.06 16.18
CA LYS A 172 -10.36 -3.53 16.32
C LYS A 172 -8.89 -3.88 16.47
N GLY A 173 -7.98 -3.21 15.76
CA GLY A 173 -6.53 -3.38 15.90
C GLY A 173 -6.05 -3.08 17.33
N HIS A 174 -6.43 -1.93 17.90
CA HIS A 174 -6.09 -1.60 19.30
C HIS A 174 -6.61 -2.64 20.30
N ARG A 175 -7.85 -3.13 20.12
CA ARG A 175 -8.38 -4.21 20.98
C ARG A 175 -7.53 -5.48 20.88
N SER A 176 -7.12 -5.84 19.68
CA SER A 176 -6.24 -6.98 19.44
C SER A 176 -4.91 -6.82 20.17
N MET A 177 -4.27 -5.66 20.06
CA MET A 177 -3.01 -5.36 20.74
C MET A 177 -3.13 -5.41 22.28
N ILE A 178 -4.22 -4.88 22.83
CA ILE A 178 -4.50 -4.94 24.28
C ILE A 178 -4.66 -6.40 24.74
N THR A 179 -5.36 -7.22 23.97
CA THR A 179 -5.54 -8.65 24.29
C THR A 179 -4.20 -9.36 24.30
N TRP A 180 -3.37 -9.12 23.30
CA TRP A 180 -2.02 -9.67 23.20
C TRP A 180 -1.13 -9.26 24.37
N ALA A 181 -1.08 -7.95 24.68
CA ALA A 181 -0.28 -7.45 25.79
C ALA A 181 -0.68 -8.06 27.14
N LYS A 182 -1.98 -8.30 27.38
CA LYS A 182 -2.46 -8.99 28.58
C LYS A 182 -2.03 -10.45 28.63
N LEU A 183 -1.97 -11.14 27.52
CA LEU A 183 -1.61 -12.55 27.44
C LEU A 183 -0.12 -12.78 27.62
N TYR A 184 0.72 -11.87 27.12
CA TYR A 184 2.18 -12.04 27.05
C TYR A 184 2.96 -11.13 28.01
N GLY A 185 2.27 -10.31 28.84
CA GLY A 185 2.91 -9.48 29.88
C GLY A 185 3.78 -8.36 29.34
N HIS A 186 3.56 -7.93 28.09
CA HIS A 186 4.29 -6.81 27.52
C HIS A 186 3.90 -5.47 28.15
N ASP A 187 4.90 -4.59 28.33
CA ASP A 187 4.71 -3.26 28.87
C ASP A 187 3.86 -2.40 27.94
N TYR A 188 2.79 -1.82 28.47
CA TYR A 188 1.83 -1.00 27.71
C TYR A 188 2.41 0.34 27.21
N SER A 189 3.66 0.67 27.53
CA SER A 189 4.28 1.95 27.19
C SER A 189 4.48 2.20 25.70
N LEU A 190 4.38 1.16 24.87
CA LEU A 190 4.55 1.21 23.40
C LEU A 190 3.20 1.29 22.63
N MET A 191 2.08 1.42 23.32
CA MET A 191 0.75 1.53 22.72
C MET A 191 0.23 3.01 22.79
#